data_f15527abbd665784dc651c2b0ac24c24
#
_entry.id   f15527abbd665784dc651c2b0ac24c24
#
_cell.length_a   1.000
_cell.length_b   1.000
_cell.length_c   1.000
_cell.angle_alpha   90.00
_cell.angle_beta   90.00
_cell.angle_gamma   90.00
#
_symmetry.space_group_name_H-M   'P 1'
#
loop_
_entity.id
_entity.type
_entity.pdbx_description
1 polymer ?
#
loop_
_entity_poly.entity_id
_entity_poly.type
_entity_poly.pdbx_seq_one_letter_code
_entity_poly.pdbx_strand_id
1 'polypeptide(L)'
;MTPATKGRLIAAIALPLLLLNAFPAHAAPTQASHGIERASGSITLMDHISIIPMGAGSPVFLIPGLSSPREVWDGVAHQLAEKHTVYLVQVNGFGGDAPRANLKPGILDGIVADLDAYITTNKVKGAAIAGHSLGGLVGLMFAKAHPDHLSRLMVVDSLPFYGMLFGPTATVEMVEPRGKAMRDQMVATYGKPADPATAEAVANSLALKPDSRAKVKAWAMAADPRVTGEAMYEDLTTDLRPDLATIKTPITLVYPWAAAVPKERADMLYKGAYAPAPAMTYVDIGDSAHFIMLDQPAAFAAALTAFAGAN
;
A
#
# COMPACT_ATOMS: atom_id res chain seq x y z
N MET A 1 -23.16 -28.05 -32.47
CA MET A 1 -21.87 -27.64 -31.83
C MET A 1 -21.96 -26.18 -31.48
N THR A 2 -22.31 -25.88 -30.24
CA THR A 2 -22.47 -24.54 -29.67
C THR A 2 -21.15 -24.10 -29.06
N PRO A 3 -20.65 -22.87 -29.26
CA PRO A 3 -19.50 -22.35 -28.54
C PRO A 3 -19.98 -21.78 -27.21
N ALA A 4 -19.74 -22.51 -26.14
CA ALA A 4 -20.03 -22.07 -24.79
C ALA A 4 -18.74 -21.66 -24.05
N THR A 5 -18.82 -20.56 -23.32
CA THR A 5 -18.09 -20.22 -22.11
C THR A 5 -16.58 -19.95 -22.21
N LYS A 6 -16.22 -18.71 -22.58
CA LYS A 6 -14.94 -18.06 -22.23
C LYS A 6 -15.18 -16.66 -21.64
N GLY A 7 -15.89 -16.53 -20.53
CA GLY A 7 -16.24 -15.21 -20.04
C GLY A 7 -16.51 -15.05 -18.53
N ARG A 8 -16.04 -15.98 -17.68
CA ARG A 8 -16.40 -15.91 -16.24
C ARG A 8 -15.23 -16.10 -15.25
N LEU A 9 -13.98 -15.78 -15.59
CA LEU A 9 -12.84 -16.17 -14.75
C LEU A 9 -12.11 -15.03 -14.00
N ILE A 10 -12.56 -13.78 -14.10
CA ILE A 10 -11.82 -12.63 -13.54
C ILE A 10 -12.45 -12.09 -12.24
N ALA A 11 -13.66 -12.51 -11.88
CA ALA A 11 -14.44 -11.88 -10.82
C ALA A 11 -13.99 -12.10 -9.36
N ALA A 12 -13.03 -12.99 -9.07
CA ALA A 12 -12.72 -13.37 -7.69
C ALA A 12 -11.53 -12.60 -7.05
N ILE A 13 -10.72 -11.89 -7.84
CA ILE A 13 -9.63 -11.05 -7.29
C ILE A 13 -10.11 -9.62 -7.05
N ALA A 14 -11.13 -9.17 -7.76
CA ALA A 14 -11.68 -7.81 -7.67
C ALA A 14 -12.62 -7.56 -6.47
N LEU A 15 -12.88 -8.57 -5.63
CA LEU A 15 -13.91 -8.48 -4.59
C LEU A 15 -13.58 -7.57 -3.39
N PRO A 16 -12.32 -7.39 -2.95
CA PRO A 16 -12.04 -6.53 -1.80
C PRO A 16 -12.34 -5.04 -2.01
N LEU A 17 -12.15 -4.53 -3.22
CA LEU A 17 -12.41 -3.11 -3.53
C LEU A 17 -13.90 -2.81 -3.79
N LEU A 18 -14.73 -3.84 -3.98
CA LEU A 18 -16.15 -3.69 -4.34
C LEU A 18 -17.10 -3.51 -3.16
N LEU A 19 -16.66 -3.81 -1.94
CA LEU A 19 -17.50 -3.76 -0.72
C LEU A 19 -17.32 -2.49 0.10
N LEU A 20 -16.65 -1.47 -0.42
CA LEU A 20 -16.54 -0.15 0.22
C LEU A 20 -17.88 0.61 0.18
N ASN A 21 -18.86 0.09 0.88
CA ASN A 21 -20.06 0.85 1.26
C ASN A 21 -19.73 1.60 2.56
N ALA A 22 -19.60 2.92 2.44
CA ALA A 22 -19.69 3.94 3.49
C ALA A 22 -19.07 3.63 4.87
N PHE A 23 -17.89 4.18 5.14
CA PHE A 23 -17.37 4.35 6.50
C PHE A 23 -17.81 5.70 7.06
N PRO A 24 -18.35 5.79 8.25
CA PRO A 24 -18.62 7.05 8.92
C PRO A 24 -17.52 7.47 9.89
N ALA A 25 -17.35 8.77 10.02
CA ALA A 25 -16.26 9.44 10.72
C ALA A 25 -16.40 9.46 12.24
N HIS A 26 -15.24 9.60 12.87
CA HIS A 26 -15.05 9.73 14.31
C HIS A 26 -15.08 11.18 14.79
N ALA A 27 -15.56 11.37 16.01
CA ALA A 27 -15.11 12.44 16.88
C ALA A 27 -13.61 12.26 17.15
N ALA A 28 -12.84 13.35 17.14
CA ALA A 28 -11.39 13.32 17.33
C ALA A 28 -11.01 12.47 18.54
N PRO A 29 -10.25 11.39 18.38
CA PRO A 29 -9.71 10.67 19.52
C PRO A 29 -8.62 11.53 20.15
N THR A 30 -8.68 11.69 21.45
CA THR A 30 -7.52 12.03 22.27
C THR A 30 -6.38 11.10 21.91
N GLN A 31 -5.21 11.68 21.61
CA GLN A 31 -3.98 10.97 21.29
C GLN A 31 -3.77 9.76 22.22
N ALA A 32 -4.06 8.59 21.73
CA ALA A 32 -3.60 7.35 22.34
C ALA A 32 -2.27 7.00 21.67
N SER A 33 -1.18 7.47 22.26
CA SER A 33 0.18 7.01 21.96
C SER A 33 0.30 5.54 22.41
N HIS A 34 -0.05 4.61 21.54
CA HIS A 34 0.18 3.19 21.80
C HIS A 34 1.21 2.67 20.81
N GLY A 35 2.37 2.30 21.32
CA GLY A 35 3.16 1.22 20.75
C GLY A 35 4.51 1.51 20.10
N ILE A 36 5.02 2.76 20.03
CA ILE A 36 6.41 2.98 19.55
C ILE A 36 7.29 3.49 20.69
N GLU A 37 7.55 2.66 21.67
CA GLU A 37 8.40 3.02 22.82
C GLU A 37 9.91 3.08 22.53
N ARG A 38 10.36 2.83 21.27
CA ARG A 38 11.79 2.88 20.89
C ARG A 38 12.07 3.42 19.49
N ALA A 39 11.28 4.36 18.98
CA ALA A 39 11.71 5.15 17.83
C ALA A 39 12.82 6.11 18.31
N SER A 40 14.05 5.91 17.87
CA SER A 40 15.20 6.71 18.33
C SER A 40 15.29 8.10 17.69
N GLY A 41 14.35 8.47 16.81
CA GLY A 41 14.33 9.74 16.09
C GLY A 41 13.07 10.55 16.30
N SER A 42 13.19 11.88 16.18
CA SER A 42 12.04 12.77 16.18
C SER A 42 11.21 12.61 14.92
N ILE A 43 9.89 12.72 15.06
CA ILE A 43 8.98 12.73 13.90
C ILE A 43 9.23 13.99 13.04
N THR A 44 9.37 13.79 11.74
CA THR A 44 9.34 14.87 10.75
C THR A 44 7.94 14.94 10.15
N LEU A 45 7.26 16.05 10.36
CA LEU A 45 5.92 16.30 9.81
C LEU A 45 6.07 17.07 8.49
N MET A 46 5.43 16.57 7.42
CA MET A 46 5.40 17.19 6.10
C MET A 46 3.95 17.42 5.65
N ASP A 47 3.73 17.90 4.45
CA ASP A 47 2.40 18.26 3.99
C ASP A 47 1.49 17.04 3.76
N HIS A 48 2.03 15.97 3.16
CA HIS A 48 1.29 14.75 2.81
C HIS A 48 1.61 13.56 3.70
N ILE A 49 2.82 13.52 4.28
CA ILE A 49 3.28 12.42 5.13
C ILE A 49 3.94 12.91 6.42
N SER A 50 4.17 11.97 7.32
CA SER A 50 5.15 12.11 8.39
C SER A 50 6.10 10.93 8.40
N ILE A 51 7.35 11.15 8.88
CA ILE A 51 8.41 10.14 8.87
C ILE A 51 9.04 10.05 10.25
N ILE A 52 9.21 8.82 10.75
CA ILE A 52 9.96 8.51 11.97
C ILE A 52 11.15 7.63 11.58
N PRO A 53 12.40 8.08 11.77
CA PRO A 53 13.58 7.25 11.59
C PRO A 53 13.84 6.40 12.84
N MET A 54 14.33 5.17 12.65
CA MET A 54 14.80 4.29 13.71
C MET A 54 16.00 3.45 13.25
N GLY A 55 16.85 3.03 14.18
CA GLY A 55 18.05 2.24 13.86
C GLY A 55 19.17 3.05 13.20
N ALA A 56 20.16 2.33 12.64
CA ALA A 56 21.29 2.92 11.94
C ALA A 56 21.83 1.94 10.88
N GLY A 57 22.27 2.48 9.73
CA GLY A 57 22.79 1.69 8.60
C GLY A 57 22.21 2.13 7.26
N SER A 58 22.14 1.23 6.29
CA SER A 58 21.58 1.53 4.97
C SER A 58 20.10 1.93 5.07
N PRO A 59 19.67 2.94 4.29
CA PRO A 59 18.34 3.53 4.42
C PRO A 59 17.26 2.66 3.79
N VAL A 60 16.17 2.41 4.52
CA VAL A 60 14.99 1.67 4.07
C VAL A 60 13.72 2.44 4.46
N PHE A 61 12.93 2.89 3.49
CA PHE A 61 11.64 3.52 3.70
C PHE A 61 10.54 2.48 3.63
N LEU A 62 9.63 2.50 4.61
CA LEU A 62 8.47 1.61 4.68
C LEU A 62 7.19 2.43 4.51
N ILE A 63 6.49 2.24 3.38
CA ILE A 63 5.31 3.03 3.00
C ILE A 63 4.06 2.15 3.14
N PRO A 64 3.08 2.52 4.00
CA PRO A 64 1.88 1.73 4.22
C PRO A 64 0.91 1.81 3.04
N GLY A 65 -0.11 0.93 3.05
CA GLY A 65 -1.22 0.93 2.11
C GLY A 65 -2.34 1.90 2.49
N LEU A 66 -3.39 1.90 1.67
CA LEU A 66 -4.60 2.69 1.87
C LEU A 66 -5.19 2.45 3.26
N SER A 67 -5.54 3.53 3.95
CA SER A 67 -6.11 3.52 5.31
C SER A 67 -5.26 2.83 6.37
N SER A 68 -4.02 2.46 6.06
CA SER A 68 -3.13 1.77 6.99
C SER A 68 -2.18 2.74 7.66
N PRO A 69 -2.00 2.65 8.97
CA PRO A 69 -0.97 3.42 9.66
C PRO A 69 0.40 2.74 9.53
N ARG A 70 1.48 3.46 9.93
CA ARG A 70 2.85 2.95 9.96
C ARG A 70 3.02 1.69 10.82
N GLU A 71 2.13 1.46 11.79
CA GLU A 71 2.08 0.29 12.65
C GLU A 71 1.87 -1.03 11.88
N VAL A 72 1.49 -0.97 10.62
CA VAL A 72 1.45 -2.15 9.74
C VAL A 72 2.81 -2.83 9.65
N TRP A 73 3.89 -2.09 9.88
CA TRP A 73 5.28 -2.54 9.82
C TRP A 73 5.87 -2.97 11.17
N ASP A 74 5.15 -2.85 12.30
CA ASP A 74 5.68 -3.15 13.64
C ASP A 74 6.30 -4.54 13.77
N GLY A 75 5.70 -5.53 13.10
CA GLY A 75 6.19 -6.91 13.13
C GLY A 75 7.57 -7.13 12.48
N VAL A 76 8.10 -6.14 11.75
CA VAL A 76 9.37 -6.26 11.02
C VAL A 76 10.32 -5.09 11.25
N ALA A 77 9.81 -3.92 11.62
CA ALA A 77 10.58 -2.68 11.68
C ALA A 77 11.73 -2.74 12.69
N HIS A 78 11.49 -3.28 13.89
CA HIS A 78 12.51 -3.38 14.93
C HIS A 78 13.68 -4.30 14.55
N GLN A 79 13.36 -5.47 13.97
CA GLN A 79 14.39 -6.40 13.50
C GLN A 79 15.20 -5.78 12.37
N LEU A 80 14.55 -5.09 11.44
CA LEU A 80 15.22 -4.42 10.33
C LEU A 80 16.14 -3.29 10.83
N ALA A 81 15.71 -2.55 11.85
CA ALA A 81 16.44 -1.43 12.45
C ALA A 81 17.74 -1.84 13.18
N GLU A 82 17.97 -3.13 13.43
CA GLU A 82 19.23 -3.62 13.98
C GLU A 82 20.42 -3.39 13.01
N LYS A 83 20.17 -3.32 11.71
CA LYS A 83 21.19 -3.20 10.65
C LYS A 83 20.95 -2.08 9.65
N HIS A 84 19.77 -1.44 9.71
CA HIS A 84 19.34 -0.43 8.75
C HIS A 84 18.81 0.82 9.46
N THR A 85 18.89 1.96 8.80
CA THR A 85 18.07 3.11 9.16
C THR A 85 16.71 2.93 8.52
N VAL A 86 15.70 2.58 9.32
CA VAL A 86 14.32 2.38 8.88
C VAL A 86 13.55 3.69 9.01
N TYR A 87 12.95 4.14 7.93
CA TYR A 87 12.09 5.33 7.88
C TYR A 87 10.64 4.87 7.78
N LEU A 88 9.92 4.97 8.91
CA LEU A 88 8.50 4.63 8.97
C LEU A 88 7.67 5.80 8.45
N VAL A 89 7.07 5.62 7.28
CA VAL A 89 6.21 6.62 6.66
C VAL A 89 4.77 6.46 7.16
N GLN A 90 4.11 7.58 7.41
CA GLN A 90 2.68 7.68 7.71
C GLN A 90 2.04 8.65 6.74
N VAL A 91 0.97 8.23 6.07
CA VAL A 91 0.16 9.13 5.25
C VAL A 91 -0.74 9.96 6.18
N ASN A 92 -0.69 11.28 6.05
CA ASN A 92 -1.50 12.19 6.85
C ASN A 92 -3.00 11.94 6.59
N GLY A 93 -3.78 11.75 7.65
CA GLY A 93 -5.18 11.35 7.59
C GLY A 93 -5.42 9.84 7.79
N PHE A 94 -4.38 8.99 7.79
CA PHE A 94 -4.50 7.59 8.18
C PHE A 94 -4.11 7.42 9.66
N GLY A 95 -4.55 6.32 10.28
CA GLY A 95 -4.24 6.01 11.68
C GLY A 95 -4.69 7.05 12.71
N GLY A 96 -5.64 7.92 12.36
CA GLY A 96 -6.11 9.00 13.24
C GLY A 96 -5.30 10.30 13.18
N ASP A 97 -4.27 10.37 12.33
CA ASP A 97 -3.49 11.58 12.13
C ASP A 97 -4.31 12.70 11.44
N ALA A 98 -3.91 13.95 11.66
CA ALA A 98 -4.52 15.09 10.97
C ALA A 98 -4.28 14.98 9.44
N PRO A 99 -5.28 15.24 8.60
CA PRO A 99 -5.19 15.04 7.15
C PRO A 99 -4.29 16.05 6.42
N ARG A 100 -3.99 17.20 7.00
CA ARG A 100 -3.15 18.27 6.44
C ARG A 100 -3.50 18.59 4.97
N ALA A 101 -2.51 18.52 4.04
CA ALA A 101 -2.72 18.80 2.61
C ALA A 101 -3.58 17.70 1.93
N ASN A 102 -3.68 16.50 2.49
CA ASN A 102 -4.42 15.37 1.91
C ASN A 102 -5.95 15.55 1.88
N LEU A 103 -6.47 16.70 2.30
CA LEU A 103 -7.87 17.09 2.02
C LEU A 103 -8.07 17.60 0.59
N LYS A 104 -7.04 17.67 -0.21
CA LYS A 104 -7.08 18.11 -1.62
C LYS A 104 -6.59 16.98 -2.52
N PRO A 105 -7.01 16.94 -3.80
CA PRO A 105 -6.45 16.04 -4.80
C PRO A 105 -4.93 16.20 -4.97
N GLY A 106 -4.27 15.16 -5.46
CA GLY A 106 -2.82 15.10 -5.64
C GLY A 106 -2.10 14.47 -4.44
N ILE A 107 -2.77 13.57 -3.72
CA ILE A 107 -2.22 12.90 -2.53
C ILE A 107 -1.01 12.05 -2.91
N LEU A 108 -1.12 11.21 -3.95
CA LEU A 108 -0.03 10.31 -4.34
C LEU A 108 1.19 11.09 -4.84
N ASP A 109 0.99 12.09 -5.67
CA ASP A 109 2.06 12.97 -6.15
C ASP A 109 2.70 13.75 -4.98
N GLY A 110 1.88 14.19 -4.04
CA GLY A 110 2.34 14.86 -2.83
C GLY A 110 3.18 13.96 -1.93
N ILE A 111 2.82 12.69 -1.79
CA ILE A 111 3.64 11.70 -1.06
C ILE A 111 5.00 11.52 -1.75
N VAL A 112 5.03 11.40 -3.08
CA VAL A 112 6.28 11.31 -3.86
C VAL A 112 7.14 12.54 -3.66
N ALA A 113 6.56 13.74 -3.74
CA ALA A 113 7.28 15.00 -3.54
C ALA A 113 7.85 15.13 -2.12
N ASP A 114 7.09 14.77 -1.10
CA ASP A 114 7.54 14.79 0.29
C ASP A 114 8.69 13.80 0.53
N LEU A 115 8.61 12.58 -0.04
CA LEU A 115 9.69 11.59 0.04
C LEU A 115 10.98 12.11 -0.60
N ASP A 116 10.90 12.72 -1.78
CA ASP A 116 12.03 13.30 -2.48
C ASP A 116 12.66 14.46 -1.68
N ALA A 117 11.82 15.35 -1.18
CA ALA A 117 12.25 16.47 -0.33
C ALA A 117 12.94 15.99 0.96
N TYR A 118 12.39 14.94 1.59
CA TYR A 118 13.01 14.35 2.79
C TYR A 118 14.38 13.72 2.48
N ILE A 119 14.46 12.90 1.42
CA ILE A 119 15.69 12.23 0.98
C ILE A 119 16.78 13.28 0.64
N THR A 120 16.41 14.31 -0.10
CA THR A 120 17.31 15.40 -0.51
C THR A 120 17.81 16.22 0.69
N THR A 121 16.89 16.68 1.53
CA THR A 121 17.22 17.53 2.69
C THR A 121 18.10 16.81 3.70
N ASN A 122 17.82 15.51 3.95
CA ASN A 122 18.58 14.69 4.89
C ASN A 122 19.80 14.00 4.23
N LYS A 123 20.07 14.27 2.94
CA LYS A 123 21.19 13.71 2.18
C LYS A 123 21.24 12.18 2.22
N VAL A 124 20.08 11.54 2.24
CA VAL A 124 19.97 10.07 2.22
C VAL A 124 20.49 9.58 0.88
N LYS A 125 21.36 8.57 0.88
CA LYS A 125 21.97 8.01 -0.33
C LYS A 125 21.56 6.57 -0.51
N GLY A 126 21.20 6.19 -1.76
CA GLY A 126 20.88 4.82 -2.12
C GLY A 126 19.70 4.25 -1.34
N ALA A 127 18.65 5.03 -1.16
CA ALA A 127 17.46 4.59 -0.43
C ALA A 127 16.87 3.31 -1.04
N ALA A 128 16.46 2.38 -0.18
CA ALA A 128 15.54 1.31 -0.55
C ALA A 128 14.12 1.72 -0.12
N ILE A 129 13.11 1.41 -0.94
CA ILE A 129 11.70 1.61 -0.58
C ILE A 129 11.01 0.26 -0.56
N ALA A 130 10.25 -0.03 0.50
CA ALA A 130 9.27 -1.11 0.53
C ALA A 130 7.88 -0.51 0.74
N GLY A 131 7.01 -0.70 -0.25
CA GLY A 131 5.65 -0.15 -0.25
C GLY A 131 4.59 -1.24 -0.33
N HIS A 132 3.59 -1.17 0.55
CA HIS A 132 2.45 -2.07 0.55
C HIS A 132 1.26 -1.44 -0.15
N SER A 133 0.59 -2.15 -1.06
CA SER A 133 -0.65 -1.71 -1.70
C SER A 133 -0.45 -0.32 -2.35
N LEU A 134 -1.24 0.70 -1.99
CA LEU A 134 -1.03 2.10 -2.40
C LEU A 134 0.44 2.54 -2.25
N GLY A 135 1.10 2.17 -1.14
CA GLY A 135 2.53 2.46 -0.95
C GLY A 135 3.43 1.80 -2.00
N GLY A 136 3.02 0.65 -2.55
CA GLY A 136 3.71 -0.01 -3.67
C GLY A 136 3.58 0.78 -4.97
N LEU A 137 2.39 1.31 -5.26
CA LEU A 137 2.17 2.20 -6.41
C LEU A 137 2.96 3.50 -6.26
N VAL A 138 2.93 4.13 -5.07
CA VAL A 138 3.78 5.31 -4.75
C VAL A 138 5.26 4.99 -4.96
N GLY A 139 5.73 3.80 -4.55
CA GLY A 139 7.10 3.35 -4.79
C GLY A 139 7.45 3.27 -6.28
N LEU A 140 6.54 2.79 -7.12
CA LEU A 140 6.70 2.79 -8.59
C LEU A 140 6.73 4.20 -9.16
N MET A 141 5.83 5.10 -8.69
CA MET A 141 5.84 6.51 -9.08
C MET A 141 7.17 7.17 -8.72
N PHE A 142 7.68 6.91 -7.51
CA PHE A 142 8.97 7.41 -7.05
C PHE A 142 10.13 6.87 -7.90
N ALA A 143 10.16 5.57 -8.19
CA ALA A 143 11.19 4.95 -9.03
C ALA A 143 11.21 5.52 -10.46
N LYS A 144 10.04 5.91 -10.99
CA LYS A 144 9.90 6.60 -12.29
C LYS A 144 10.43 8.02 -12.22
N ALA A 145 10.05 8.79 -11.20
CA ALA A 145 10.34 10.22 -11.10
C ALA A 145 11.76 10.53 -10.59
N HIS A 146 12.28 9.71 -9.65
CA HIS A 146 13.53 9.94 -8.93
C HIS A 146 14.44 8.69 -8.91
N PRO A 147 14.79 8.11 -10.09
CA PRO A 147 15.57 6.88 -10.16
C PRO A 147 16.94 6.98 -9.47
N ASP A 148 17.57 8.17 -9.48
CA ASP A 148 18.90 8.37 -8.90
C ASP A 148 18.91 8.37 -7.36
N HIS A 149 17.75 8.55 -6.71
CA HIS A 149 17.59 8.49 -5.26
C HIS A 149 17.34 7.08 -4.74
N LEU A 150 16.93 6.16 -5.62
CA LEU A 150 16.45 4.85 -5.26
C LEU A 150 17.40 3.74 -5.72
N SER A 151 17.90 2.92 -4.79
CA SER A 151 18.76 1.78 -5.09
C SER A 151 17.94 0.54 -5.50
N ARG A 152 16.77 0.35 -4.89
CA ARG A 152 15.87 -0.80 -5.13
C ARG A 152 14.48 -0.52 -4.58
N LEU A 153 13.49 -1.23 -5.12
CA LEU A 153 12.08 -1.13 -4.73
C LEU A 153 11.52 -2.51 -4.37
N MET A 154 10.87 -2.65 -3.22
CA MET A 154 9.99 -3.77 -2.92
C MET A 154 8.55 -3.30 -3.05
N VAL A 155 7.81 -3.97 -3.90
CA VAL A 155 6.36 -3.79 -4.05
C VAL A 155 5.66 -4.96 -3.36
N VAL A 156 4.82 -4.67 -2.38
CA VAL A 156 4.11 -5.70 -1.60
C VAL A 156 2.62 -5.64 -1.94
N ASP A 157 2.15 -6.66 -2.61
CA ASP A 157 0.75 -6.82 -3.05
C ASP A 157 0.16 -5.54 -3.66
N SER A 158 0.80 -5.09 -4.73
CA SER A 158 0.37 -3.93 -5.50
C SER A 158 0.48 -4.19 -7.00
N LEU A 159 -0.33 -3.51 -7.78
CA LEU A 159 -0.33 -3.57 -9.24
C LEU A 159 0.11 -2.22 -9.82
N PRO A 160 0.71 -2.20 -11.02
CA PRO A 160 1.08 -0.96 -11.68
C PRO A 160 -0.15 -0.17 -12.17
N PHE A 161 -1.32 -0.79 -12.12
CA PHE A 161 -2.63 -0.20 -12.38
C PHE A 161 -3.73 -1.06 -11.76
N TYR A 162 -4.38 -0.56 -10.73
CA TYR A 162 -5.45 -1.30 -10.06
C TYR A 162 -6.69 -1.54 -10.92
N GLY A 163 -6.88 -0.74 -11.98
CA GLY A 163 -7.91 -0.98 -12.98
C GLY A 163 -7.85 -2.36 -13.63
N MET A 164 -6.68 -3.05 -13.63
CA MET A 164 -6.53 -4.43 -14.13
C MET A 164 -7.41 -5.44 -13.38
N LEU A 165 -7.84 -5.14 -12.16
CA LEU A 165 -8.78 -5.99 -11.41
C LEU A 165 -10.18 -6.04 -12.05
N PHE A 166 -10.53 -5.07 -12.89
CA PHE A 166 -11.79 -5.08 -13.67
C PHE A 166 -11.63 -5.77 -15.03
N GLY A 167 -10.41 -6.10 -15.42
CA GLY A 167 -10.07 -6.83 -16.63
C GLY A 167 -8.70 -6.43 -17.19
N PRO A 168 -8.02 -7.34 -17.93
CA PRO A 168 -6.66 -7.08 -18.42
C PRO A 168 -6.59 -5.93 -19.44
N THR A 169 -7.71 -5.58 -20.07
CA THR A 169 -7.83 -4.50 -21.05
C THR A 169 -8.46 -3.23 -20.46
N ALA A 170 -8.66 -3.17 -19.14
CA ALA A 170 -9.18 -1.97 -18.49
C ALA A 170 -8.28 -0.76 -18.75
N THR A 171 -8.91 0.40 -18.96
CA THR A 171 -8.25 1.70 -19.10
C THR A 171 -8.69 2.64 -17.98
N VAL A 172 -7.99 3.74 -17.79
CA VAL A 172 -8.36 4.76 -16.80
C VAL A 172 -9.78 5.27 -17.07
N GLU A 173 -10.12 5.56 -18.31
CA GLU A 173 -11.44 6.07 -18.71
C GLU A 173 -12.58 5.09 -18.38
N MET A 174 -12.29 3.78 -18.41
CA MET A 174 -13.28 2.75 -18.08
C MET A 174 -13.54 2.65 -16.58
N VAL A 175 -12.52 2.87 -15.75
CA VAL A 175 -12.61 2.70 -14.29
C VAL A 175 -12.91 4.00 -13.55
N GLU A 176 -12.57 5.15 -14.14
CA GLU A 176 -12.70 6.47 -13.52
C GLU A 176 -14.12 6.80 -13.02
N PRO A 177 -15.21 6.55 -13.77
CA PRO A 177 -16.56 6.83 -13.27
C PRO A 177 -16.89 6.07 -11.98
N ARG A 178 -16.40 4.82 -11.89
CA ARG A 178 -16.56 4.01 -10.69
C ARG A 178 -15.68 4.52 -9.55
N GLY A 179 -14.43 4.86 -9.82
CA GLY A 179 -13.53 5.47 -8.85
C GLY A 179 -14.10 6.74 -8.23
N LYS A 180 -14.66 7.62 -9.07
CA LYS A 180 -15.37 8.84 -8.60
C LYS A 180 -16.57 8.50 -7.70
N ALA A 181 -17.41 7.55 -8.11
CA ALA A 181 -18.57 7.16 -7.30
C ALA A 181 -18.14 6.59 -5.94
N MET A 182 -17.09 5.77 -5.90
CA MET A 182 -16.54 5.20 -4.65
C MET A 182 -15.96 6.30 -3.75
N ARG A 183 -15.18 7.22 -4.32
CA ARG A 183 -14.65 8.39 -3.59
C ARG A 183 -15.79 9.20 -2.97
N ASP A 184 -16.75 9.62 -3.77
CA ASP A 184 -17.84 10.48 -3.33
C ASP A 184 -18.70 9.81 -2.24
N GLN A 185 -18.93 8.51 -2.37
CA GLN A 185 -19.59 7.71 -1.35
C GLN A 185 -18.80 7.68 -0.05
N MET A 186 -17.48 7.49 -0.10
CA MET A 186 -16.63 7.46 1.06
C MET A 186 -16.54 8.84 1.74
N VAL A 187 -16.33 9.91 0.97
CA VAL A 187 -16.32 11.29 1.46
C VAL A 187 -17.65 11.64 2.16
N ALA A 188 -18.78 11.18 1.62
CA ALA A 188 -20.11 11.41 2.20
C ALA A 188 -20.32 10.74 3.56
N THR A 189 -19.40 9.90 4.02
CA THR A 189 -19.46 9.29 5.35
C THR A 189 -18.84 10.16 6.45
N TYR A 190 -18.07 11.17 6.09
CA TYR A 190 -17.43 12.07 7.05
C TYR A 190 -18.47 12.68 8.01
N GLY A 191 -18.20 12.63 9.31
CA GLY A 191 -19.11 13.11 10.35
C GLY A 191 -20.26 12.16 10.70
N LYS A 192 -20.35 10.98 10.06
CA LYS A 192 -21.37 9.97 10.39
C LYS A 192 -20.77 8.87 11.27
N PRO A 193 -21.57 8.16 12.08
CA PRO A 193 -21.09 7.01 12.86
C PRO A 193 -20.53 5.90 11.96
N ALA A 194 -19.42 5.26 12.34
CA ALA A 194 -18.81 4.14 11.61
C ALA A 194 -19.77 2.94 11.54
N ASP A 195 -19.85 2.30 10.37
CA ASP A 195 -20.53 1.02 10.25
C ASP A 195 -19.53 -0.13 10.50
N PRO A 196 -19.57 -0.75 11.71
CA PRO A 196 -18.64 -1.82 12.03
C PRO A 196 -18.77 -3.05 11.13
N ALA A 197 -19.98 -3.28 10.57
CA ALA A 197 -20.22 -4.44 9.71
C ALA A 197 -19.50 -4.27 8.35
N THR A 198 -19.56 -3.07 7.78
CA THR A 198 -18.80 -2.76 6.55
C THR A 198 -17.30 -2.85 6.79
N ALA A 199 -16.78 -2.29 7.89
CA ALA A 199 -15.36 -2.37 8.22
C ALA A 199 -14.90 -3.83 8.41
N GLU A 200 -15.74 -4.67 9.02
CA GLU A 200 -15.48 -6.09 9.19
C GLU A 200 -15.48 -6.85 7.86
N ALA A 201 -16.45 -6.56 6.97
CA ALA A 201 -16.50 -7.17 5.65
C ALA A 201 -15.23 -6.85 4.83
N VAL A 202 -14.76 -5.61 4.87
CA VAL A 202 -13.48 -5.20 4.25
C VAL A 202 -12.31 -5.95 4.87
N ALA A 203 -12.19 -5.97 6.19
CA ALA A 203 -11.10 -6.67 6.88
C ALA A 203 -11.08 -8.17 6.57
N ASN A 204 -12.26 -8.81 6.51
CA ASN A 204 -12.41 -10.23 6.14
C ASN A 204 -11.95 -10.54 4.71
N SER A 205 -12.06 -9.57 3.80
CA SER A 205 -11.59 -9.71 2.41
C SER A 205 -10.09 -9.46 2.24
N LEU A 206 -9.46 -8.73 3.17
CA LEU A 206 -8.07 -8.28 3.07
C LEU A 206 -7.09 -9.09 3.93
N ALA A 207 -7.57 -9.86 4.92
CA ALA A 207 -6.72 -10.63 5.81
C ALA A 207 -7.34 -12.00 6.15
N LEU A 208 -6.50 -13.01 6.37
CA LEU A 208 -6.96 -14.37 6.67
C LEU A 208 -7.11 -14.62 8.17
N LYS A 209 -6.18 -14.14 8.98
CA LYS A 209 -6.16 -14.42 10.43
C LYS A 209 -7.09 -13.49 11.20
N PRO A 210 -7.77 -13.97 12.27
CA PRO A 210 -8.65 -13.14 13.08
C PRO A 210 -7.95 -11.88 13.63
N ASP A 211 -6.72 -12.01 14.15
CA ASP A 211 -5.95 -10.90 14.71
C ASP A 211 -5.56 -9.88 13.62
N SER A 212 -5.21 -10.36 12.41
CA SER A 212 -4.95 -9.51 11.25
C SER A 212 -6.21 -8.71 10.89
N ARG A 213 -7.37 -9.36 10.82
CA ARG A 213 -8.66 -8.73 10.54
C ARG A 213 -9.03 -7.66 11.55
N ALA A 214 -8.82 -7.96 12.85
CA ALA A 214 -9.09 -7.00 13.92
C ALA A 214 -8.27 -5.72 13.76
N LYS A 215 -6.98 -5.83 13.42
CA LYS A 215 -6.10 -4.68 13.15
C LYS A 215 -6.57 -3.91 11.91
N VAL A 216 -6.80 -4.58 10.79
CA VAL A 216 -7.25 -3.96 9.53
C VAL A 216 -8.56 -3.22 9.73
N LYS A 217 -9.52 -3.82 10.43
CA LYS A 217 -10.79 -3.17 10.80
C LYS A 217 -10.56 -1.89 11.61
N ALA A 218 -9.72 -1.97 12.65
CA ALA A 218 -9.44 -0.81 13.52
C ALA A 218 -8.77 0.33 12.74
N TRP A 219 -7.81 0.01 11.85
CA TRP A 219 -7.13 1.00 11.01
C TRP A 219 -8.06 1.67 10.00
N ALA A 220 -8.88 0.87 9.31
CA ALA A 220 -9.87 1.40 8.39
C ALA A 220 -10.86 2.35 9.08
N MET A 221 -11.25 2.04 10.32
CA MET A 221 -12.14 2.89 11.12
C MET A 221 -11.45 4.16 11.64
N ALA A 222 -10.14 4.18 11.78
CA ALA A 222 -9.37 5.34 12.27
C ALA A 222 -8.97 6.32 11.16
N ALA A 223 -8.99 5.88 9.89
CA ALA A 223 -8.62 6.72 8.76
C ALA A 223 -9.68 7.79 8.45
N ASP A 224 -9.24 8.98 8.03
CA ASP A 224 -10.14 10.03 7.55
C ASP A 224 -10.76 9.59 6.20
N PRO A 225 -12.10 9.44 6.12
CA PRO A 225 -12.74 8.94 4.90
C PRO A 225 -12.60 9.86 3.69
N ARG A 226 -12.33 11.15 3.91
CA ARG A 226 -12.07 12.12 2.82
C ARG A 226 -10.72 11.83 2.17
N VAL A 227 -9.70 11.58 2.99
CA VAL A 227 -8.37 11.19 2.52
C VAL A 227 -8.40 9.81 1.89
N THR A 228 -9.04 8.84 2.56
CA THR A 228 -9.17 7.47 2.04
C THR A 228 -9.89 7.46 0.68
N GLY A 229 -10.98 8.23 0.54
CA GLY A 229 -11.73 8.31 -0.71
C GLY A 229 -10.91 8.88 -1.86
N GLU A 230 -10.22 10.00 -1.64
CA GLU A 230 -9.39 10.63 -2.67
C GLU A 230 -8.18 9.77 -3.02
N ALA A 231 -7.44 9.27 -2.02
CA ALA A 231 -6.29 8.40 -2.26
C ALA A 231 -6.67 7.10 -2.99
N MET A 232 -7.83 6.50 -2.68
CA MET A 232 -8.35 5.35 -3.40
C MET A 232 -8.69 5.69 -4.86
N TYR A 233 -9.28 6.85 -5.11
CA TYR A 233 -9.58 7.29 -6.47
C TYR A 233 -8.30 7.47 -7.28
N GLU A 234 -7.29 8.14 -6.72
CA GLU A 234 -6.00 8.33 -7.37
C GLU A 234 -5.27 6.99 -7.60
N ASP A 235 -5.28 6.08 -6.62
CA ASP A 235 -4.69 4.74 -6.73
C ASP A 235 -5.35 3.92 -7.86
N LEU A 236 -6.69 3.99 -7.98
CA LEU A 236 -7.44 3.30 -9.01
C LEU A 236 -7.24 3.88 -10.41
N THR A 237 -6.95 5.18 -10.53
CA THR A 237 -6.83 5.89 -11.82
C THR A 237 -5.39 6.14 -12.26
N THR A 238 -4.39 5.83 -11.43
CA THR A 238 -2.98 5.92 -11.80
C THR A 238 -2.56 4.67 -12.57
N ASP A 239 -2.17 4.82 -13.84
CA ASP A 239 -1.72 3.72 -14.71
C ASP A 239 -0.24 3.86 -15.05
N LEU A 240 0.60 3.03 -14.42
CA LEU A 240 2.05 2.97 -14.65
C LEU A 240 2.47 1.83 -15.58
N ARG A 241 1.53 1.09 -16.18
CA ARG A 241 1.86 0.00 -17.12
C ARG A 241 2.73 0.47 -18.29
N PRO A 242 2.47 1.64 -18.91
CA PRO A 242 3.31 2.16 -20.00
C PRO A 242 4.73 2.49 -19.56
N ASP A 243 4.93 2.81 -18.27
CA ASP A 243 6.21 3.27 -17.75
C ASP A 243 7.12 2.13 -17.27
N LEU A 244 6.58 0.94 -16.98
CA LEU A 244 7.33 -0.17 -16.39
C LEU A 244 8.63 -0.51 -17.14
N ALA A 245 8.62 -0.47 -18.47
CA ALA A 245 9.80 -0.77 -19.28
C ALA A 245 10.94 0.26 -19.10
N THR A 246 10.64 1.44 -18.60
CA THR A 246 11.61 2.52 -18.37
C THR A 246 12.16 2.54 -16.94
N ILE A 247 11.47 1.91 -15.99
CA ILE A 247 11.92 1.81 -14.59
C ILE A 247 13.09 0.83 -14.52
N LYS A 248 14.31 1.35 -14.37
CA LYS A 248 15.54 0.54 -14.30
C LYS A 248 15.87 0.09 -12.87
N THR A 249 15.29 0.73 -11.88
CA THR A 249 15.43 0.33 -10.47
C THR A 249 15.04 -1.14 -10.30
N PRO A 250 15.87 -1.99 -9.68
CA PRO A 250 15.52 -3.38 -9.39
C PRO A 250 14.26 -3.46 -8.52
N ILE A 251 13.27 -4.25 -8.96
CA ILE A 251 12.00 -4.41 -8.27
C ILE A 251 11.88 -5.83 -7.71
N THR A 252 11.62 -5.95 -6.41
CA THR A 252 11.17 -7.18 -5.77
C THR A 252 9.67 -7.10 -5.54
N LEU A 253 8.91 -7.96 -6.21
CA LEU A 253 7.47 -8.06 -6.03
C LEU A 253 7.15 -9.20 -5.07
N VAL A 254 6.57 -8.85 -3.91
CA VAL A 254 6.04 -9.82 -2.93
C VAL A 254 4.53 -9.88 -3.09
N TYR A 255 3.98 -11.07 -3.32
CA TYR A 255 2.54 -11.23 -3.55
C TYR A 255 1.96 -12.45 -2.84
N PRO A 256 0.68 -12.36 -2.41
CA PRO A 256 0.01 -13.42 -1.66
C PRO A 256 -0.60 -14.47 -2.59
N TRP A 257 -0.82 -15.67 -2.03
CA TRP A 257 -1.75 -16.65 -2.56
C TRP A 257 -2.37 -17.46 -1.43
N ALA A 258 -3.58 -17.97 -1.65
CA ALA A 258 -4.32 -18.77 -0.69
C ALA A 258 -5.36 -19.65 -1.44
N ALA A 259 -6.15 -20.42 -0.70
CA ALA A 259 -7.17 -21.29 -1.31
C ALA A 259 -8.17 -20.54 -2.20
N ALA A 260 -8.52 -19.28 -1.85
CA ALA A 260 -9.41 -18.44 -2.66
C ALA A 260 -8.78 -17.95 -3.96
N VAL A 261 -7.45 -17.75 -3.95
CA VAL A 261 -6.63 -17.35 -5.10
C VAL A 261 -5.43 -18.28 -5.16
N PRO A 262 -5.52 -19.43 -5.85
CA PRO A 262 -4.41 -20.36 -5.97
C PRO A 262 -3.16 -19.74 -6.57
N LYS A 263 -1.99 -20.31 -6.24
CA LYS A 263 -0.68 -19.80 -6.63
C LYS A 263 -0.57 -19.54 -8.14
N GLU A 264 -1.04 -20.47 -8.96
CA GLU A 264 -0.97 -20.35 -10.43
C GLU A 264 -1.73 -19.14 -10.94
N ARG A 265 -2.83 -18.79 -10.28
CA ARG A 265 -3.63 -17.60 -10.63
C ARG A 265 -2.97 -16.31 -10.15
N ALA A 266 -2.40 -16.32 -8.94
CA ALA A 266 -1.60 -15.20 -8.43
C ALA A 266 -0.38 -14.97 -9.33
N ASP A 267 0.37 -16.02 -9.67
CA ASP A 267 1.51 -15.96 -10.58
C ASP A 267 1.13 -15.33 -11.94
N MET A 268 0.01 -15.76 -12.52
CA MET A 268 -0.47 -15.21 -13.80
C MET A 268 -0.77 -13.71 -13.70
N LEU A 269 -1.44 -13.28 -12.63
CA LEU A 269 -1.77 -11.88 -12.43
C LEU A 269 -0.51 -11.03 -12.23
N TYR A 270 0.28 -11.34 -11.20
CA TYR A 270 1.38 -10.49 -10.79
C TYR A 270 2.54 -10.52 -11.77
N LYS A 271 2.96 -11.69 -12.23
CA LYS A 271 4.04 -11.80 -13.24
C LYS A 271 3.61 -11.22 -14.58
N GLY A 272 2.34 -11.38 -14.95
CA GLY A 272 1.78 -10.77 -16.15
C GLY A 272 1.75 -9.24 -16.08
N ALA A 273 1.33 -8.68 -14.93
CA ALA A 273 1.25 -7.24 -14.73
C ALA A 273 2.62 -6.55 -14.81
N TYR A 274 3.66 -7.21 -14.30
CA TYR A 274 5.03 -6.67 -14.24
C TYR A 274 5.96 -7.17 -15.36
N ALA A 275 5.44 -7.94 -16.33
CA ALA A 275 6.26 -8.50 -17.41
C ALA A 275 7.10 -7.48 -18.22
N PRO A 276 6.66 -6.21 -18.41
CA PRO A 276 7.47 -5.21 -19.10
C PRO A 276 8.67 -4.67 -18.28
N ALA A 277 8.68 -4.84 -16.95
CA ALA A 277 9.74 -4.29 -16.11
C ALA A 277 11.05 -5.09 -16.29
N PRO A 278 12.22 -4.42 -16.49
CA PRO A 278 13.45 -5.09 -16.93
C PRO A 278 14.18 -5.86 -15.82
N ALA A 279 13.97 -5.52 -14.54
CA ALA A 279 14.72 -6.07 -13.42
C ALA A 279 13.79 -6.51 -12.28
N MET A 280 13.23 -7.72 -12.41
CA MET A 280 12.21 -8.26 -11.50
C MET A 280 12.73 -9.46 -10.70
N THR A 281 12.47 -9.42 -9.39
CA THR A 281 12.50 -10.58 -8.50
C THR A 281 11.09 -10.83 -7.97
N TYR A 282 10.65 -12.08 -7.98
CA TYR A 282 9.32 -12.47 -7.52
C TYR A 282 9.41 -13.31 -6.26
N VAL A 283 8.64 -12.96 -5.23
CA VAL A 283 8.55 -13.68 -3.96
C VAL A 283 7.06 -13.93 -3.68
N ASP A 284 6.64 -15.17 -3.77
CA ASP A 284 5.28 -15.56 -3.43
C ASP A 284 5.20 -16.04 -1.97
N ILE A 285 4.17 -15.63 -1.25
CA ILE A 285 3.92 -16.03 0.13
C ILE A 285 2.52 -16.63 0.23
N GLY A 286 2.49 -17.92 0.51
CA GLY A 286 1.23 -18.67 0.65
C GLY A 286 0.53 -18.45 1.98
N ASP A 287 -0.73 -18.92 2.06
CA ASP A 287 -1.58 -18.78 3.25
C ASP A 287 -1.66 -17.33 3.77
N SER A 288 -1.70 -16.40 2.82
CA SER A 288 -1.83 -14.96 3.09
C SER A 288 -2.80 -14.30 2.13
N ALA A 289 -3.38 -13.18 2.57
CA ALA A 289 -4.14 -12.26 1.75
C ALA A 289 -3.38 -10.93 1.61
N HIS A 290 -4.09 -9.85 1.35
CA HIS A 290 -3.53 -8.53 1.09
C HIS A 290 -2.52 -8.04 2.16
N PHE A 291 -2.80 -8.30 3.43
CA PHE A 291 -1.89 -7.96 4.54
C PHE A 291 -0.91 -9.10 4.85
N ILE A 292 -0.03 -9.42 3.88
CA ILE A 292 0.97 -10.50 3.98
C ILE A 292 1.79 -10.41 5.27
N MET A 293 2.21 -9.19 5.66
CA MET A 293 3.02 -8.93 6.86
C MET A 293 2.29 -9.24 8.16
N LEU A 294 0.96 -9.29 8.15
CA LEU A 294 0.14 -9.69 9.28
C LEU A 294 -0.20 -11.18 9.26
N ASP A 295 -0.51 -11.70 8.08
CA ASP A 295 -0.90 -13.11 7.92
C ASP A 295 0.30 -14.05 8.01
N GLN A 296 1.45 -13.66 7.46
CA GLN A 296 2.67 -14.47 7.42
C GLN A 296 3.90 -13.66 7.89
N PRO A 297 3.94 -13.18 9.15
CA PRO A 297 4.95 -12.24 9.62
C PRO A 297 6.38 -12.76 9.48
N ALA A 298 6.63 -14.05 9.75
CA ALA A 298 7.97 -14.62 9.66
C ALA A 298 8.46 -14.72 8.20
N ALA A 299 7.63 -15.18 7.29
CA ALA A 299 7.97 -15.27 5.86
C ALA A 299 8.17 -13.88 5.25
N PHE A 300 7.31 -12.93 5.61
CA PHE A 300 7.44 -11.54 5.19
C PHE A 300 8.72 -10.88 5.73
N ALA A 301 9.03 -11.06 7.01
CA ALA A 301 10.26 -10.54 7.62
C ALA A 301 11.51 -11.08 6.93
N ALA A 302 11.54 -12.38 6.58
CA ALA A 302 12.64 -12.98 5.83
C ALA A 302 12.81 -12.34 4.43
N ALA A 303 11.69 -12.15 3.70
CA ALA A 303 11.70 -11.52 2.39
C ALA A 303 12.18 -10.05 2.45
N LEU A 304 11.69 -9.28 3.43
CA LEU A 304 12.09 -7.88 3.60
C LEU A 304 13.56 -7.76 4.04
N THR A 305 14.04 -8.64 4.92
CA THR A 305 15.44 -8.66 5.33
C THR A 305 16.37 -9.00 4.15
N ALA A 306 16.01 -9.99 3.34
CA ALA A 306 16.76 -10.34 2.13
C ALA A 306 16.80 -9.18 1.13
N PHE A 307 15.68 -8.50 0.92
CA PHE A 307 15.60 -7.31 0.08
C PHE A 307 16.47 -6.16 0.60
N ALA A 308 16.40 -5.86 1.90
CA ALA A 308 17.17 -4.76 2.49
C ALA A 308 18.68 -5.03 2.49
N GLY A 309 19.10 -6.29 2.64
CA GLY A 309 20.49 -6.71 2.64
C GLY A 309 21.09 -7.01 1.26
N ALA A 310 20.31 -6.92 0.16
CA ALA A 310 20.84 -7.10 -1.19
C ALA A 310 21.82 -5.96 -1.55
N ASN A 311 22.99 -6.28 -2.06
CA ASN A 311 24.04 -5.32 -2.50
C ASN A 311 23.85 -4.94 -3.97
#